data_a7026d5a95c8120ca70a1850a6463cea
#
_entry.id   a7026d5a95c8120ca70a1850a6463cea
#
_cell.length_a   1.000
_cell.length_b   1.000
_cell.length_c   1.000
_cell.angle_alpha   90.00
_cell.angle_beta   90.00
_cell.angle_gamma   90.00
#
_symmetry.space_group_name_H-M   'P 1'
#
loop_
_entity.id
_entity.type
_entity.pdbx_description
1 polymer ?
#
loop_
_entity_poly.entity_id
_entity_poly.type
_entity_poly.pdbx_seq_one_letter_code
_entity_poly.pdbx_strand_id
1 'polypeptide(L)'
;MRAQFVFHEVWIGLRRNLTMTAALVVVVAISLSLLGTGLLFVKQVDNTRQFWQSRVQLSVYLCTKSSLGGTCQKNGAVTPAEISAIRAQLLATHDVTSIQFVSQQQAVTQFDEEFASDEPIVKYTASSQIPPSFEIRLKNTEADAGPVSAVMDGAPGVSGVIDDASILDQFYRLLDSARNAVVIIAIFLLVAAIMLVANTIRLSAFNRRRETSIMRLVGASNFYVQLPFLMEGLIAGLIGWLVAAGLLVGAKSLLLSSLRSVFPVGVQLSTADLIEVIIVAMILGLLICGSTSFLTLRRYLRV
;
A
#
# COMPACT_ATOMS: atom_id res chain seq x y z
N MET A 1 6.51 -44.32 14.68
CA MET A 1 7.98 -44.46 14.62
C MET A 1 8.67 -43.66 13.49
N ARG A 2 8.12 -43.59 12.25
CA ARG A 2 8.82 -42.89 11.15
C ARG A 2 8.87 -41.37 11.27
N ALA A 3 7.80 -40.73 11.74
CA ALA A 3 7.75 -39.26 11.89
C ALA A 3 8.66 -38.74 13.02
N GLN A 4 8.71 -39.44 14.13
CA GLN A 4 9.59 -39.08 15.26
C GLN A 4 11.09 -39.14 14.90
N PHE A 5 11.48 -40.12 14.07
CA PHE A 5 12.85 -40.24 13.57
C PHE A 5 13.21 -39.03 12.69
N VAL A 6 12.35 -38.65 11.74
CA VAL A 6 12.58 -37.49 10.86
C VAL A 6 12.67 -36.20 11.65
N PHE A 7 11.77 -35.99 12.62
CA PHE A 7 11.82 -34.80 13.49
C PHE A 7 13.10 -34.74 14.34
N HIS A 8 13.54 -35.85 14.86
CA HIS A 8 14.78 -35.93 15.64
C HIS A 8 16.00 -35.60 14.81
N GLU A 9 16.05 -36.11 13.56
CA GLU A 9 17.13 -35.88 12.61
C GLU A 9 17.20 -34.43 12.14
N VAL A 10 16.03 -33.82 11.91
CA VAL A 10 15.95 -32.40 11.55
C VAL A 10 16.38 -31.51 12.74
N TRP A 11 15.98 -31.85 13.96
CA TRP A 11 16.38 -31.11 15.17
C TRP A 11 17.90 -31.15 15.38
N ILE A 12 18.52 -32.31 15.21
CA ILE A 12 19.98 -32.46 15.29
C ILE A 12 20.66 -31.64 14.17
N GLY A 13 20.11 -31.64 12.95
CA GLY A 13 20.63 -30.87 11.83
C GLY A 13 20.61 -29.37 12.06
N LEU A 14 19.50 -28.86 12.54
CA LEU A 14 19.33 -27.44 12.92
C LEU A 14 20.31 -27.01 14.01
N ARG A 15 20.51 -27.87 15.02
CA ARG A 15 21.37 -27.57 16.17
C ARG A 15 22.87 -27.66 15.83
N ARG A 16 23.24 -28.51 14.89
CA ARG A 16 24.65 -28.72 14.47
C ARG A 16 25.18 -27.57 13.61
N ASN A 17 24.28 -26.85 12.91
CA ASN A 17 24.60 -25.70 12.06
C ASN A 17 23.82 -24.44 12.44
N LEU A 18 23.75 -24.14 13.75
CA LEU A 18 22.94 -23.05 14.31
C LEU A 18 23.19 -21.70 13.65
N THR A 19 24.44 -21.34 13.40
CA THR A 19 24.80 -20.05 12.77
C THR A 19 24.24 -19.93 11.36
N MET A 20 24.31 -21.00 10.58
CA MET A 20 23.88 -21.06 9.21
C MET A 20 22.35 -21.05 9.10
N THR A 21 21.69 -21.82 9.98
CA THR A 21 20.22 -21.85 10.08
C THR A 21 19.70 -20.49 10.57
N ALA A 22 20.35 -19.89 11.57
CA ALA A 22 19.99 -18.56 12.06
C ALA A 22 20.12 -17.49 10.96
N ALA A 23 21.22 -17.50 10.19
CA ALA A 23 21.40 -16.60 9.06
C ALA A 23 20.29 -16.78 8.00
N LEU A 24 19.93 -18.04 7.70
CA LEU A 24 18.84 -18.36 6.78
C LEU A 24 17.51 -17.81 7.27
N VAL A 25 17.16 -18.08 8.55
CA VAL A 25 15.92 -17.58 9.17
C VAL A 25 15.86 -16.06 9.15
N VAL A 26 16.95 -15.38 9.49
CA VAL A 26 17.01 -13.91 9.49
C VAL A 26 16.80 -13.34 8.10
N VAL A 27 17.46 -13.88 7.08
CA VAL A 27 17.31 -13.39 5.70
C VAL A 27 15.87 -13.65 5.19
N VAL A 28 15.31 -14.82 5.44
CA VAL A 28 13.92 -15.14 5.06
C VAL A 28 12.95 -14.21 5.80
N ALA A 29 13.16 -13.98 7.10
CA ALA A 29 12.32 -13.09 7.91
C ALA A 29 12.36 -11.65 7.39
N ILE A 30 13.55 -11.11 7.10
CA ILE A 30 13.69 -9.76 6.55
C ILE A 30 13.04 -9.66 5.16
N SER A 31 13.28 -10.65 4.30
CA SER A 31 12.70 -10.66 2.94
C SER A 31 11.18 -10.71 2.96
N LEU A 32 10.59 -11.59 3.79
CA LEU A 32 9.14 -11.71 3.94
C LEU A 32 8.52 -10.49 4.64
N SER A 33 9.20 -9.93 5.64
CA SER A 33 8.75 -8.71 6.32
C SER A 33 8.73 -7.52 5.38
N LEU A 34 9.77 -7.33 4.56
CA LEU A 34 9.82 -6.23 3.60
C LEU A 34 8.78 -6.41 2.49
N LEU A 35 8.62 -7.63 1.98
CA LEU A 35 7.58 -7.94 1.01
C LEU A 35 6.18 -7.70 1.61
N GLY A 36 5.94 -8.15 2.83
CA GLY A 36 4.67 -7.90 3.53
C GLY A 36 4.42 -6.41 3.78
N THR A 37 5.44 -5.66 4.18
CA THR A 37 5.34 -4.19 4.33
C THR A 37 5.02 -3.53 2.99
N GLY A 38 5.63 -3.97 1.90
CA GLY A 38 5.31 -3.50 0.55
C GLY A 38 3.85 -3.76 0.17
N LEU A 39 3.34 -4.97 0.43
CA LEU A 39 1.93 -5.31 0.18
C LEU A 39 0.97 -4.49 1.04
N LEU A 40 1.30 -4.26 2.33
CA LEU A 40 0.50 -3.39 3.20
C LEU A 40 0.51 -1.95 2.69
N PHE A 41 1.64 -1.47 2.21
CA PHE A 41 1.74 -0.13 1.62
C PHE A 41 0.89 0.01 0.35
N VAL A 42 0.89 -1.00 -0.53
CA VAL A 42 0.00 -1.04 -1.70
C VAL A 42 -1.46 -0.94 -1.28
N LYS A 43 -1.88 -1.79 -0.34
CA LYS A 43 -3.27 -1.75 0.17
C LYS A 43 -3.63 -0.41 0.83
N GLN A 44 -2.69 0.18 1.57
CA GLN A 44 -2.90 1.50 2.17
C GLN A 44 -3.10 2.57 1.11
N VAL A 45 -2.30 2.58 0.05
CA VAL A 45 -2.43 3.53 -1.07
C VAL A 45 -3.77 3.34 -1.76
N ASP A 46 -4.17 2.09 -2.05
CA ASP A 46 -5.43 1.79 -2.72
C ASP A 46 -6.64 2.20 -1.85
N ASN A 47 -6.62 1.92 -0.55
CA ASN A 47 -7.66 2.33 0.38
C ASN A 47 -7.75 3.85 0.49
N THR A 48 -6.61 4.53 0.54
CA THR A 48 -6.52 5.99 0.56
C THR A 48 -7.09 6.57 -0.73
N ARG A 49 -6.72 6.00 -1.87
CA ARG A 49 -7.22 6.43 -3.19
C ARG A 49 -8.74 6.27 -3.28
N GLN A 50 -9.30 5.12 -2.90
CA GLN A 50 -10.75 4.90 -2.88
C GLN A 50 -11.49 5.87 -1.96
N PHE A 51 -10.94 6.12 -0.77
CA PHE A 51 -11.52 7.07 0.18
C PHE A 51 -11.59 8.48 -0.40
N TRP A 52 -10.51 8.95 -1.00
CA TRP A 52 -10.45 10.28 -1.60
C TRP A 52 -11.22 10.37 -2.91
N GLN A 53 -11.15 9.36 -3.78
CA GLN A 53 -11.94 9.34 -5.02
C GLN A 53 -13.45 9.43 -4.77
N SER A 54 -13.93 8.88 -3.67
CA SER A 54 -15.34 9.03 -3.29
C SER A 54 -15.71 10.43 -2.76
N ARG A 55 -14.71 11.25 -2.40
CA ARG A 55 -14.87 12.58 -1.80
C ARG A 55 -14.31 13.71 -2.66
N VAL A 56 -13.41 13.39 -3.59
CA VAL A 56 -12.86 14.38 -4.53
C VAL A 56 -13.97 14.89 -5.41
N GLN A 57 -14.09 16.18 -5.40
CA GLN A 57 -15.11 16.93 -6.12
C GLN A 57 -14.38 17.97 -6.98
N LEU A 58 -14.99 18.30 -8.09
CA LEU A 58 -14.59 19.46 -8.84
C LEU A 58 -15.24 20.67 -8.17
N SER A 59 -14.43 21.59 -7.68
CA SER A 59 -14.92 22.78 -7.00
C SER A 59 -14.89 23.98 -7.92
N VAL A 60 -16.08 24.51 -8.23
CA VAL A 60 -16.23 25.75 -9.01
C VAL A 60 -16.48 26.89 -8.05
N TYR A 61 -15.46 27.71 -7.83
CA TYR A 61 -15.53 28.86 -6.95
C TYR A 61 -16.15 30.05 -7.65
N LEU A 62 -17.07 30.74 -6.96
CA LEU A 62 -17.79 31.84 -7.51
C LEU A 62 -17.21 33.19 -7.06
N CYS A 63 -17.48 34.23 -7.82
CA CYS A 63 -16.97 35.58 -7.54
C CYS A 63 -17.54 36.15 -6.23
N THR A 64 -16.65 36.70 -5.39
CA THR A 64 -17.01 37.56 -4.25
C THR A 64 -16.64 39.02 -4.56
N LYS A 65 -17.05 39.93 -3.67
CA LYS A 65 -16.64 41.36 -3.78
C LYS A 65 -15.14 41.57 -3.66
N SER A 66 -14.43 40.60 -3.06
CA SER A 66 -12.99 40.63 -2.81
C SER A 66 -12.16 39.81 -3.79
N SER A 67 -12.81 39.13 -4.76
CA SER A 67 -12.10 38.31 -5.75
C SER A 67 -11.30 39.19 -6.73
N LEU A 68 -10.00 38.92 -6.86
CA LEU A 68 -9.04 39.75 -7.61
C LEU A 68 -8.67 39.19 -9.00
N GLY A 69 -9.39 38.20 -9.53
CA GLY A 69 -8.98 37.52 -10.78
C GLY A 69 -10.12 37.21 -11.73
N GLY A 70 -9.76 36.85 -12.96
CA GLY A 70 -10.65 36.32 -14.00
C GLY A 70 -11.81 37.25 -14.36
N THR A 71 -13.00 36.66 -14.47
CA THR A 71 -14.24 37.36 -14.80
C THR A 71 -14.79 38.22 -13.67
N CYS A 72 -14.29 38.02 -12.42
CA CYS A 72 -14.78 38.72 -11.22
C CYS A 72 -14.45 40.23 -11.21
N GLN A 73 -13.33 40.63 -11.82
CA GLN A 73 -12.93 42.04 -11.84
C GLN A 73 -13.93 42.94 -12.59
N LYS A 74 -14.67 42.39 -13.54
CA LYS A 74 -15.63 43.15 -14.34
C LYS A 74 -17.04 43.15 -13.75
N ASN A 75 -17.43 42.03 -13.07
CA ASN A 75 -18.83 41.79 -12.70
C ASN A 75 -19.09 41.87 -11.17
N GLY A 76 -18.04 41.94 -10.34
CA GLY A 76 -18.21 41.97 -8.87
C GLY A 76 -18.65 40.63 -8.28
N ALA A 77 -19.42 40.65 -7.19
CA ALA A 77 -19.94 39.43 -6.59
C ALA A 77 -20.98 38.76 -7.49
N VAL A 78 -20.97 37.42 -7.51
CA VAL A 78 -21.92 36.60 -8.29
C VAL A 78 -23.39 36.93 -7.94
N THR A 79 -24.22 37.08 -8.93
CA THR A 79 -25.65 37.34 -8.79
C THR A 79 -26.46 36.04 -8.74
N PRO A 80 -27.68 36.05 -8.15
CA PRO A 80 -28.57 34.86 -8.13
C PRO A 80 -28.92 34.34 -9.54
N ALA A 81 -28.95 35.23 -10.53
CA ALA A 81 -29.21 34.85 -11.92
C ALA A 81 -28.01 34.08 -12.51
N GLU A 82 -26.77 34.52 -12.24
CA GLU A 82 -25.55 33.82 -12.65
C GLU A 82 -25.41 32.47 -11.97
N ILE A 83 -25.74 32.38 -10.65
CA ILE A 83 -25.75 31.11 -9.92
C ILE A 83 -26.68 30.09 -10.59
N SER A 84 -27.90 30.52 -10.97
CA SER A 84 -28.85 29.65 -11.66
C SER A 84 -28.41 29.25 -13.06
N ALA A 85 -27.74 30.15 -13.79
CA ALA A 85 -27.20 29.87 -15.13
C ALA A 85 -26.04 28.87 -15.07
N ILE A 86 -25.09 29.07 -14.13
CA ILE A 86 -23.98 28.15 -13.90
C ILE A 86 -24.50 26.76 -13.54
N ARG A 87 -25.47 26.68 -12.62
CA ARG A 87 -26.11 25.43 -12.24
C ARG A 87 -26.77 24.72 -13.41
N ALA A 88 -27.45 25.45 -14.29
CA ALA A 88 -28.09 24.87 -15.47
C ALA A 88 -27.05 24.34 -16.48
N GLN A 89 -25.94 25.06 -16.67
CA GLN A 89 -24.84 24.59 -17.51
C GLN A 89 -24.18 23.31 -16.95
N LEU A 90 -23.94 23.25 -15.65
CA LEU A 90 -23.39 22.07 -14.99
C LEU A 90 -24.31 20.86 -15.09
N LEU A 91 -25.64 21.05 -14.92
CA LEU A 91 -26.62 19.98 -15.07
C LEU A 91 -26.77 19.49 -16.52
N ALA A 92 -26.45 20.32 -17.52
CA ALA A 92 -26.45 19.93 -18.92
C ALA A 92 -25.24 19.05 -19.30
N THR A 93 -24.24 18.98 -18.45
CA THR A 93 -23.04 18.17 -18.69
C THR A 93 -23.31 16.72 -18.31
N HIS A 94 -23.14 15.79 -19.26
CA HIS A 94 -23.52 14.37 -19.13
C HIS A 94 -22.74 13.60 -18.04
N ASP A 95 -21.60 14.09 -17.62
CA ASP A 95 -20.67 13.39 -16.72
C ASP A 95 -20.82 13.76 -15.25
N VAL A 96 -21.79 14.66 -14.94
CA VAL A 96 -22.08 15.13 -13.59
C VAL A 96 -23.06 14.20 -12.90
N THR A 97 -22.68 13.67 -11.73
CA THR A 97 -23.53 12.81 -10.91
C THR A 97 -24.35 13.59 -9.88
N SER A 98 -23.74 14.57 -9.24
CA SER A 98 -24.42 15.45 -8.28
C SER A 98 -23.76 16.82 -8.24
N ILE A 99 -24.57 17.84 -7.95
CA ILE A 99 -24.13 19.22 -7.77
C ILE A 99 -24.67 19.71 -6.43
N GLN A 100 -23.76 20.15 -5.56
CA GLN A 100 -24.11 20.76 -4.30
C GLN A 100 -23.66 22.23 -4.32
N PHE A 101 -24.55 23.14 -3.99
CA PHE A 101 -24.20 24.56 -3.81
C PHE A 101 -23.86 24.80 -2.35
N VAL A 102 -22.65 25.30 -2.11
CA VAL A 102 -22.16 25.72 -0.79
C VAL A 102 -22.21 27.24 -0.75
N SER A 103 -23.10 27.78 0.07
CA SER A 103 -23.15 29.24 0.28
C SER A 103 -21.92 29.75 1.02
N GLN A 104 -21.63 31.04 0.87
CA GLN A 104 -20.49 31.67 1.57
C GLN A 104 -20.53 31.41 3.09
N GLN A 105 -21.70 31.48 3.70
CA GLN A 105 -21.86 31.25 5.15
C GLN A 105 -21.54 29.81 5.54
N GLN A 106 -21.99 28.85 4.73
CA GLN A 106 -21.65 27.43 4.93
C GLN A 106 -20.15 27.18 4.73
N ALA A 107 -19.56 27.77 3.68
CA ALA A 107 -18.13 27.65 3.42
C ALA A 107 -17.26 28.21 4.57
N VAL A 108 -17.67 29.33 5.16
CA VAL A 108 -17.03 29.91 6.36
C VAL A 108 -17.13 28.95 7.55
N THR A 109 -18.33 28.41 7.80
CA THR A 109 -18.54 27.49 8.92
C THR A 109 -17.68 26.22 8.74
N GLN A 110 -17.64 25.65 7.55
CA GLN A 110 -16.79 24.50 7.23
C GLN A 110 -15.31 24.82 7.40
N PHE A 111 -14.88 25.99 6.96
CA PHE A 111 -13.50 26.45 7.12
C PHE A 111 -13.12 26.60 8.61
N ASP A 112 -13.97 27.21 9.41
CA ASP A 112 -13.73 27.38 10.84
C ASP A 112 -13.71 26.04 11.60
N GLU A 113 -14.52 25.06 11.19
CA GLU A 113 -14.53 23.71 11.76
C GLU A 113 -13.28 22.93 11.36
N GLU A 114 -12.86 23.01 10.11
CA GLU A 114 -11.71 22.26 9.58
C GLU A 114 -10.37 22.79 10.13
N PHE A 115 -10.25 24.11 10.28
CA PHE A 115 -9.05 24.76 10.79
C PHE A 115 -9.15 25.19 12.25
N ALA A 116 -10.10 24.65 13.03
CA ALA A 116 -10.30 25.00 14.44
C ALA A 116 -9.04 24.87 15.32
N SER A 117 -8.09 23.99 14.93
CA SER A 117 -6.80 23.81 15.62
C SER A 117 -5.72 24.82 15.21
N ASP A 118 -5.93 25.56 14.12
CA ASP A 118 -4.95 26.50 13.54
C ASP A 118 -5.44 27.95 13.73
N GLU A 119 -5.38 28.45 14.98
CA GLU A 119 -5.77 29.81 15.33
C GLU A 119 -5.26 30.91 14.37
N PRO A 120 -3.99 30.89 13.89
CA PRO A 120 -3.53 31.92 12.97
C PRO A 120 -4.29 31.95 11.65
N ILE A 121 -4.61 30.77 11.07
CA ILE A 121 -5.29 30.69 9.77
C ILE A 121 -6.71 31.26 9.90
N VAL A 122 -7.46 30.82 10.90
CA VAL A 122 -8.83 31.30 11.13
C VAL A 122 -8.86 32.80 11.44
N LYS A 123 -7.90 33.29 12.22
CA LYS A 123 -7.85 34.71 12.65
C LYS A 123 -7.50 35.67 11.50
N TYR A 124 -6.65 35.23 10.57
CA TYR A 124 -6.19 36.13 9.48
C TYR A 124 -6.97 35.97 8.19
N THR A 125 -7.84 34.95 8.06
CA THR A 125 -8.71 34.76 6.90
C THR A 125 -10.04 35.48 7.14
N ALA A 126 -10.25 36.58 6.40
CA ALA A 126 -11.52 37.28 6.49
C ALA A 126 -12.64 36.46 5.86
N SER A 127 -13.79 36.34 6.52
CA SER A 127 -14.98 35.61 6.00
C SER A 127 -15.42 36.08 4.63
N SER A 128 -15.10 37.34 4.25
CA SER A 128 -15.38 37.90 2.92
C SER A 128 -14.49 37.34 1.81
N GLN A 129 -13.36 36.71 2.16
CA GLN A 129 -12.42 36.10 1.23
C GLN A 129 -12.78 34.68 0.86
N ILE A 130 -13.61 34.01 1.68
CA ILE A 130 -14.06 32.66 1.41
C ILE A 130 -15.22 32.73 0.40
N PRO A 131 -15.04 32.21 -0.83
CA PRO A 131 -16.05 32.29 -1.86
C PRO A 131 -17.12 31.21 -1.69
N PRO A 132 -18.37 31.44 -2.13
CA PRO A 132 -19.33 30.37 -2.35
C PRO A 132 -18.84 29.48 -3.50
N SER A 133 -19.24 28.20 -3.50
CA SER A 133 -18.79 27.25 -4.50
C SER A 133 -19.89 26.28 -4.92
N PHE A 134 -19.72 25.70 -6.10
CA PHE A 134 -20.40 24.47 -6.46
C PHE A 134 -19.43 23.31 -6.31
N GLU A 135 -19.84 22.34 -5.52
CA GLU A 135 -19.15 21.05 -5.39
C GLU A 135 -19.80 20.06 -6.34
N ILE A 136 -19.01 19.55 -7.28
CA ILE A 136 -19.49 18.74 -8.39
C ILE A 136 -18.88 17.35 -8.26
N ARG A 137 -19.72 16.33 -8.20
CA ARG A 137 -19.28 14.94 -8.26
C ARG A 137 -19.42 14.43 -9.68
N LEU A 138 -18.32 13.97 -10.26
CA LEU A 138 -18.24 13.40 -11.59
C LEU A 138 -18.37 11.87 -11.54
N LYS A 139 -18.81 11.26 -12.67
CA LYS A 139 -18.84 9.81 -12.83
C LYS A 139 -17.44 9.21 -12.86
N ASN A 140 -16.55 9.85 -13.62
CA ASN A 140 -15.16 9.46 -13.73
C ASN A 140 -14.29 10.71 -13.55
N THR A 141 -13.75 10.89 -12.37
CA THR A 141 -13.05 12.11 -11.94
C THR A 141 -11.82 12.42 -12.80
N GLU A 142 -11.10 11.38 -13.27
CA GLU A 142 -9.87 11.57 -14.06
C GLU A 142 -10.14 11.98 -15.51
N ALA A 143 -11.22 11.48 -16.12
CA ALA A 143 -11.52 11.73 -17.53
C ALA A 143 -12.43 12.94 -17.74
N ASP A 144 -13.31 13.23 -16.79
CA ASP A 144 -14.43 14.15 -16.97
C ASP A 144 -14.15 15.55 -16.39
N ALA A 145 -13.13 15.70 -15.55
CA ALA A 145 -12.78 16.98 -14.92
C ALA A 145 -12.28 18.02 -15.93
N GLY A 146 -11.46 17.63 -16.89
CA GLY A 146 -10.89 18.52 -17.91
C GLY A 146 -11.96 19.21 -18.77
N PRO A 147 -12.89 18.48 -19.38
CA PRO A 147 -13.99 19.05 -20.15
C PRO A 147 -14.90 19.98 -19.34
N VAL A 148 -15.24 19.61 -18.09
CA VAL A 148 -16.10 20.45 -17.24
C VAL A 148 -15.37 21.71 -16.80
N SER A 149 -14.09 21.61 -16.42
CA SER A 149 -13.28 22.77 -16.04
C SER A 149 -13.10 23.74 -17.21
N ALA A 150 -12.86 23.24 -18.44
CA ALA A 150 -12.71 24.08 -19.63
C ALA A 150 -13.97 24.87 -19.97
N VAL A 151 -15.17 24.33 -19.72
CA VAL A 151 -16.46 25.00 -19.94
C VAL A 151 -16.72 26.04 -18.84
N MET A 152 -16.30 25.77 -17.61
CA MET A 152 -16.56 26.66 -16.48
C MET A 152 -15.46 27.74 -16.31
N ASP A 153 -14.25 27.46 -16.76
CA ASP A 153 -13.15 28.42 -16.68
C ASP A 153 -13.42 29.61 -17.62
N GLY A 154 -13.55 30.77 -17.03
CA GLY A 154 -13.92 32.00 -17.77
C GLY A 154 -15.43 32.26 -17.90
N ALA A 155 -16.30 31.42 -17.34
CA ALA A 155 -17.74 31.67 -17.29
C ALA A 155 -18.07 32.91 -16.40
N PRO A 156 -19.09 33.72 -16.75
CA PRO A 156 -19.48 34.86 -15.94
C PRO A 156 -19.86 34.45 -14.53
N GLY A 157 -19.27 35.12 -13.52
CA GLY A 157 -19.52 34.81 -12.10
C GLY A 157 -18.66 33.69 -11.52
N VAL A 158 -17.78 33.04 -12.31
CA VAL A 158 -16.83 32.03 -11.86
C VAL A 158 -15.48 32.70 -11.58
N SER A 159 -14.97 32.50 -10.38
CA SER A 159 -13.65 32.98 -9.94
C SER A 159 -12.53 32.03 -10.36
N GLY A 160 -12.81 30.75 -10.37
CA GLY A 160 -11.88 29.72 -10.78
C GLY A 160 -12.46 28.33 -10.55
N VAL A 161 -11.87 27.35 -11.24
CA VAL A 161 -12.20 25.96 -11.10
C VAL A 161 -10.98 25.26 -10.52
N ILE A 162 -11.16 24.58 -9.40
CA ILE A 162 -10.11 23.77 -8.79
C ILE A 162 -10.51 22.32 -8.93
N ASP A 163 -9.67 21.58 -9.62
CA ASP A 163 -9.75 20.13 -9.70
C ASP A 163 -8.87 19.53 -8.61
N ASP A 164 -9.51 19.13 -7.52
CA ASP A 164 -8.84 18.50 -6.39
C ASP A 164 -8.17 17.18 -6.80
N ALA A 165 -8.66 16.51 -7.87
CA ALA A 165 -8.05 15.31 -8.40
C ALA A 165 -6.63 15.57 -8.92
N SER A 166 -6.40 16.72 -9.57
CA SER A 166 -5.11 17.06 -10.17
C SER A 166 -4.00 17.23 -9.12
N ILE A 167 -4.33 17.76 -7.94
CA ILE A 167 -3.42 17.91 -6.80
C ILE A 167 -3.11 16.54 -6.21
N LEU A 168 -4.14 15.71 -6.05
CA LEU A 168 -4.00 14.35 -5.55
C LEU A 168 -3.21 13.45 -6.50
N ASP A 169 -3.32 13.64 -7.80
CA ASP A 169 -2.59 12.86 -8.82
C ASP A 169 -1.07 13.01 -8.71
N GLN A 170 -0.58 14.20 -8.39
CA GLN A 170 0.86 14.38 -8.17
C GLN A 170 1.32 13.65 -6.92
N PHE A 171 0.52 13.67 -5.87
CA PHE A 171 0.78 12.93 -4.64
C PHE A 171 0.72 11.41 -4.86
N TYR A 172 -0.30 10.92 -5.60
CA TYR A 172 -0.41 9.50 -5.94
C TYR A 172 0.74 9.00 -6.82
N ARG A 173 1.21 9.78 -7.78
CA ARG A 173 2.41 9.42 -8.56
C ARG A 173 3.65 9.24 -7.69
N LEU A 174 3.81 10.07 -6.65
CA LEU A 174 4.89 9.90 -5.68
C LEU A 174 4.72 8.62 -4.87
N LEU A 175 3.51 8.34 -4.39
CA LEU A 175 3.20 7.10 -3.65
C LEU A 175 3.39 5.86 -4.53
N ASP A 176 2.98 5.89 -5.80
CA ASP A 176 3.19 4.80 -6.75
C ASP A 176 4.67 4.56 -7.05
N SER A 177 5.46 5.63 -7.16
CA SER A 177 6.91 5.52 -7.30
C SER A 177 7.54 4.87 -6.07
N ALA A 178 7.15 5.28 -4.87
CA ALA A 178 7.60 4.69 -3.62
C ALA A 178 7.18 3.20 -3.51
N ARG A 179 5.93 2.87 -3.88
CA ARG A 179 5.43 1.50 -3.95
C ARG A 179 6.29 0.64 -4.86
N ASN A 180 6.55 1.11 -6.07
CA ASN A 180 7.36 0.38 -7.05
C ASN A 180 8.78 0.15 -6.55
N ALA A 181 9.41 1.13 -5.90
CA ALA A 181 10.73 0.98 -5.30
C ALA A 181 10.73 -0.11 -4.20
N VAL A 182 9.74 -0.12 -3.31
CA VAL A 182 9.62 -1.14 -2.25
C VAL A 182 9.41 -2.53 -2.85
N VAL A 183 8.58 -2.68 -3.90
CA VAL A 183 8.36 -3.96 -4.59
C VAL A 183 9.63 -4.46 -5.25
N ILE A 184 10.39 -3.59 -5.93
CA ILE A 184 11.67 -3.97 -6.58
C ILE A 184 12.67 -4.45 -5.52
N ILE A 185 12.82 -3.74 -4.40
CA ILE A 185 13.71 -4.15 -3.30
C ILE A 185 13.26 -5.49 -2.72
N ALA A 186 11.95 -5.69 -2.52
CA ALA A 186 11.41 -6.94 -2.01
C ALA A 186 11.72 -8.12 -2.94
N ILE A 187 11.56 -7.95 -4.25
CA ILE A 187 11.91 -8.97 -5.25
C ILE A 187 13.41 -9.28 -5.21
N PHE A 188 14.25 -8.26 -5.11
CA PHE A 188 15.71 -8.45 -5.04
C PHE A 188 16.12 -9.25 -3.79
N LEU A 189 15.54 -8.92 -2.63
CA LEU A 189 15.78 -9.66 -1.38
C LEU A 189 15.23 -11.08 -1.44
N LEU A 190 14.12 -11.29 -2.12
CA LEU A 190 13.56 -12.62 -2.34
C LEU A 190 14.50 -13.50 -3.18
N VAL A 191 15.09 -12.93 -4.23
CA VAL A 191 16.14 -13.63 -5.03
C VAL A 191 17.34 -13.95 -4.17
N ALA A 192 17.80 -13.00 -3.35
CA ALA A 192 18.90 -13.25 -2.41
C ALA A 192 18.58 -14.36 -1.40
N ALA A 193 17.34 -14.40 -0.87
CA ALA A 193 16.87 -15.46 0.00
C ALA A 193 16.89 -16.83 -0.71
N ILE A 194 16.41 -16.93 -1.95
CA ILE A 194 16.44 -18.14 -2.77
C ILE A 194 17.90 -18.62 -2.93
N MET A 195 18.82 -17.74 -3.27
CA MET A 195 20.24 -18.10 -3.43
C MET A 195 20.84 -18.58 -2.11
N LEU A 196 20.51 -17.95 -0.99
CA LEU A 196 21.00 -18.35 0.32
C LEU A 196 20.43 -19.70 0.75
N VAL A 197 19.11 -19.93 0.57
CA VAL A 197 18.48 -21.23 0.81
C VAL A 197 19.16 -22.32 0.00
N ALA A 198 19.33 -22.10 -1.31
CA ALA A 198 20.00 -23.05 -2.20
C ALA A 198 21.42 -23.38 -1.74
N ASN A 199 22.22 -22.37 -1.36
CA ASN A 199 23.58 -22.56 -0.88
C ASN A 199 23.61 -23.32 0.47
N THR A 200 22.72 -22.99 1.39
CA THR A 200 22.61 -23.63 2.70
C THR A 200 22.26 -25.12 2.55
N ILE A 201 21.25 -25.44 1.73
CA ILE A 201 20.85 -26.82 1.47
C ILE A 201 21.96 -27.61 0.77
N ARG A 202 22.67 -27.01 -0.18
CA ARG A 202 23.83 -27.62 -0.84
C ARG A 202 24.92 -27.98 0.16
N LEU A 203 25.23 -27.06 1.06
CA LEU A 203 26.29 -27.28 2.06
C LEU A 203 25.85 -28.29 3.11
N SER A 204 24.58 -28.28 3.55
CA SER A 204 24.02 -29.29 4.45
C SER A 204 24.10 -30.69 3.82
N ALA A 205 23.70 -30.83 2.54
CA ALA A 205 23.79 -32.09 1.81
C ALA A 205 25.25 -32.57 1.63
N PHE A 206 26.19 -31.66 1.39
CA PHE A 206 27.61 -31.99 1.29
C PHE A 206 28.19 -32.49 2.63
N ASN A 207 27.85 -31.84 3.73
CA ASN A 207 28.32 -32.23 5.06
C ASN A 207 27.81 -33.62 5.48
N ARG A 208 26.62 -34.02 4.97
CA ARG A 208 25.99 -35.31 5.27
C ARG A 208 26.14 -36.34 4.15
N ARG A 209 27.09 -36.18 3.23
CA ARG A 209 27.25 -37.06 2.07
C ARG A 209 27.50 -38.53 2.42
N ARG A 210 28.18 -38.81 3.54
CA ARG A 210 28.40 -40.19 4.02
C ARG A 210 27.10 -40.84 4.49
N GLU A 211 26.30 -40.14 5.26
CA GLU A 211 25.00 -40.60 5.74
C GLU A 211 24.03 -40.89 4.58
N THR A 212 23.97 -39.97 3.62
CA THR A 212 23.13 -40.14 2.40
C THR A 212 23.59 -41.28 1.51
N SER A 213 24.91 -41.55 1.43
CA SER A 213 25.45 -42.71 0.69
C SER A 213 25.08 -44.02 1.36
N ILE A 214 25.16 -44.12 2.67
CA ILE A 214 24.76 -45.33 3.42
C ILE A 214 23.24 -45.59 3.23
N MET A 215 22.40 -44.56 3.32
CA MET A 215 20.97 -44.70 3.09
C MET A 215 20.66 -45.25 1.69
N ARG A 216 21.40 -44.83 0.65
CA ARG A 216 21.25 -45.36 -0.69
C ARG A 216 21.70 -46.83 -0.81
N LEU A 217 22.77 -47.20 -0.14
CA LEU A 217 23.27 -48.59 -0.15
C LEU A 217 22.25 -49.57 0.50
N VAL A 218 21.52 -49.10 1.51
CA VAL A 218 20.46 -49.89 2.17
C VAL A 218 19.14 -49.88 1.36
N GLY A 219 19.08 -49.17 0.20
CA GLY A 219 17.92 -49.16 -0.66
C GLY A 219 16.88 -48.06 -0.38
N ALA A 220 17.24 -47.03 0.36
CA ALA A 220 16.35 -45.89 0.58
C ALA A 220 16.03 -45.18 -0.73
N SER A 221 14.74 -44.83 -0.95
CA SER A 221 14.33 -44.08 -2.12
C SER A 221 14.90 -42.64 -2.08
N ASN A 222 15.10 -42.04 -3.28
CA ASN A 222 15.64 -40.68 -3.38
C ASN A 222 14.81 -39.65 -2.60
N PHE A 223 13.52 -39.85 -2.46
CA PHE A 223 12.64 -38.99 -1.67
C PHE A 223 12.98 -39.07 -0.17
N TYR A 224 13.20 -40.26 0.36
CA TYR A 224 13.59 -40.42 1.78
C TYR A 224 14.95 -39.79 2.10
N VAL A 225 15.90 -39.83 1.14
CA VAL A 225 17.20 -39.18 1.28
C VAL A 225 17.06 -37.65 1.25
N GLN A 226 16.10 -37.11 0.50
CA GLN A 226 15.89 -35.67 0.36
C GLN A 226 15.04 -35.08 1.49
N LEU A 227 14.18 -35.89 2.12
CA LEU A 227 13.18 -35.43 3.09
C LEU A 227 13.74 -34.62 4.26
N PRO A 228 14.84 -35.00 4.93
CA PRO A 228 15.42 -34.23 6.02
C PRO A 228 15.82 -32.80 5.61
N PHE A 229 16.42 -32.64 4.45
CA PHE A 229 16.86 -31.34 3.94
C PHE A 229 15.67 -30.46 3.50
N LEU A 230 14.65 -31.08 2.92
CA LEU A 230 13.39 -30.40 2.57
C LEU A 230 12.72 -29.84 3.83
N MET A 231 12.64 -30.66 4.88
CA MET A 231 12.06 -30.26 6.17
C MET A 231 12.89 -29.17 6.84
N GLU A 232 14.22 -29.20 6.74
CA GLU A 232 15.10 -28.15 7.24
C GLU A 232 14.78 -26.80 6.59
N GLY A 233 14.63 -26.75 5.26
CA GLY A 233 14.26 -25.56 4.52
C GLY A 233 12.85 -25.06 4.87
N LEU A 234 11.87 -25.96 4.98
CA LEU A 234 10.49 -25.61 5.35
C LEU A 234 10.40 -25.07 6.78
N ILE A 235 11.10 -25.68 7.73
CA ILE A 235 11.12 -25.21 9.14
C ILE A 235 11.80 -23.84 9.24
N ALA A 236 12.91 -23.64 8.54
CA ALA A 236 13.55 -22.33 8.49
C ALA A 236 12.62 -21.27 7.86
N GLY A 237 11.90 -21.62 6.79
CA GLY A 237 10.88 -20.79 6.17
C GLY A 237 9.72 -20.44 7.12
N LEU A 238 9.25 -21.43 7.89
CA LEU A 238 8.15 -21.24 8.86
C LEU A 238 8.58 -20.33 10.03
N ILE A 239 9.79 -20.54 10.57
CA ILE A 239 10.32 -19.68 11.63
C ILE A 239 10.54 -18.27 11.10
N GLY A 240 11.11 -18.14 9.89
CA GLY A 240 11.30 -16.85 9.23
C GLY A 240 9.98 -16.12 9.03
N TRP A 241 8.93 -16.83 8.61
CA TRP A 241 7.58 -16.27 8.50
C TRP A 241 7.01 -15.82 9.85
N LEU A 242 7.15 -16.61 10.92
CA LEU A 242 6.68 -16.22 12.25
C LEU A 242 7.35 -14.92 12.73
N VAL A 243 8.65 -14.79 12.52
CA VAL A 243 9.39 -13.57 12.84
C VAL A 243 8.90 -12.41 11.97
N ALA A 244 8.71 -12.62 10.67
CA ALA A 244 8.18 -11.63 9.75
C ALA A 244 6.76 -11.18 10.15
N ALA A 245 5.88 -12.10 10.51
CA ALA A 245 4.54 -11.79 11.02
C ALA A 245 4.59 -10.91 12.27
N GLY A 246 5.48 -11.24 13.22
CA GLY A 246 5.70 -10.41 14.42
C GLY A 246 6.19 -9.00 14.07
N LEU A 247 7.12 -8.87 13.11
CA LEU A 247 7.60 -7.58 12.64
C LEU A 247 6.49 -6.77 11.93
N LEU A 248 5.63 -7.40 11.14
CA LEU A 248 4.51 -6.74 10.47
C LEU A 248 3.46 -6.23 11.47
N VAL A 249 3.15 -7.02 12.50
CA VAL A 249 2.25 -6.59 13.58
C VAL A 249 2.86 -5.42 14.35
N GLY A 250 4.15 -5.49 14.67
CA GLY A 250 4.89 -4.40 15.32
C GLY A 250 4.93 -3.13 14.47
N ALA A 251 5.23 -3.26 13.18
CA ALA A 251 5.24 -2.14 12.24
C ALA A 251 3.86 -1.46 12.16
N LYS A 252 2.77 -2.25 12.04
CA LYS A 252 1.42 -1.69 12.05
C LYS A 252 1.13 -0.91 13.34
N SER A 253 1.49 -1.44 14.51
CA SER A 253 1.21 -0.77 15.80
C SER A 253 1.99 0.55 15.94
N LEU A 254 3.24 0.59 15.50
CA LEU A 254 4.08 1.79 15.51
C LEU A 254 3.58 2.85 14.50
N LEU A 255 3.23 2.43 13.28
CA LEU A 255 2.67 3.34 12.27
C LEU A 255 1.34 3.95 12.74
N LEU A 256 0.43 3.12 13.28
CA LEU A 256 -0.86 3.60 13.77
C LEU A 256 -0.72 4.62 14.90
N SER A 257 0.25 4.44 15.81
CA SER A 257 0.48 5.39 16.90
C SER A 257 1.02 6.73 16.41
N SER A 258 1.91 6.71 15.41
CA SER A 258 2.56 7.92 14.88
C SER A 258 1.67 8.68 13.87
N LEU A 259 0.82 7.97 13.11
CA LEU A 259 0.01 8.57 12.06
C LEU A 259 -1.37 9.04 12.54
N ARG A 260 -1.83 8.64 13.72
CA ARG A 260 -3.11 9.10 14.29
C ARG A 260 -3.19 10.61 14.49
N SER A 261 -2.03 11.26 14.68
CA SER A 261 -1.95 12.71 14.86
C SER A 261 -1.91 13.50 13.55
N VAL A 262 -1.61 12.83 12.43
CA VAL A 262 -1.36 13.47 11.13
C VAL A 262 -2.49 13.20 10.12
N PHE A 263 -3.16 12.04 10.23
CA PHE A 263 -4.23 11.67 9.30
C PHE A 263 -5.58 11.59 10.02
N PRO A 264 -6.60 12.30 9.52
CA PRO A 264 -7.96 12.19 10.06
C PRO A 264 -8.50 10.76 9.91
N VAL A 265 -9.37 10.40 10.84
CA VAL A 265 -10.06 9.12 10.95
C VAL A 265 -10.71 8.72 9.62
N GLY A 266 -10.23 7.69 8.96
CA GLY A 266 -10.89 7.13 7.77
C GLY A 266 -10.02 6.21 6.93
N VAL A 267 -8.72 6.35 6.97
CA VAL A 267 -7.78 5.56 6.14
C VAL A 267 -6.91 4.68 7.03
N GLN A 268 -7.53 3.82 7.83
CA GLN A 268 -6.77 2.90 8.67
C GLN A 268 -6.67 1.53 8.01
N LEU A 269 -5.44 0.99 7.94
CA LEU A 269 -5.21 -0.41 7.59
C LEU A 269 -6.08 -1.32 8.46
N SER A 270 -7.01 -2.03 7.82
CA SER A 270 -7.86 -2.99 8.50
C SER A 270 -7.01 -4.12 9.11
N THR A 271 -7.51 -4.72 10.18
CA THR A 271 -6.91 -5.93 10.73
C THR A 271 -7.04 -7.10 9.75
N ALA A 272 -8.08 -7.09 8.92
CA ALA A 272 -8.28 -8.06 7.86
C ALA A 272 -7.17 -7.98 6.79
N ASP A 273 -6.78 -6.77 6.37
CA ASP A 273 -5.68 -6.58 5.40
C ASP A 273 -4.35 -7.10 5.93
N LEU A 274 -4.08 -6.87 7.23
CA LEU A 274 -2.87 -7.41 7.87
C LEU A 274 -2.87 -8.93 7.88
N ILE A 275 -3.99 -9.56 8.26
CA ILE A 275 -4.11 -11.02 8.29
C ILE A 275 -3.93 -11.60 6.88
N GLU A 276 -4.56 -11.00 5.88
CA GLU A 276 -4.41 -11.42 4.50
C GLU A 276 -2.95 -11.39 4.03
N VAL A 277 -2.24 -10.29 4.30
CA VAL A 277 -0.82 -10.14 3.95
C VAL A 277 0.06 -11.17 4.70
N ILE A 278 -0.22 -11.44 5.97
CA ILE A 278 0.50 -12.47 6.76
C ILE A 278 0.28 -13.85 6.14
N ILE A 279 -0.94 -14.18 5.72
CA ILE A 279 -1.26 -15.47 5.06
C ILE A 279 -0.55 -15.56 3.71
N VAL A 280 -0.60 -14.51 2.89
CA VAL A 280 0.10 -14.48 1.59
C VAL A 280 1.61 -14.65 1.78
N ALA A 281 2.21 -13.95 2.75
CA ALA A 281 3.62 -14.09 3.08
C ALA A 281 3.97 -15.52 3.54
N MET A 282 3.08 -16.19 4.29
CA MET A 282 3.26 -17.59 4.69
C MET A 282 3.32 -18.51 3.47
N ILE A 283 2.32 -18.41 2.60
CA ILE A 283 2.23 -19.25 1.41
C ILE A 283 3.46 -19.05 0.52
N LEU A 284 3.83 -17.79 0.26
CA LEU A 284 4.99 -17.45 -0.56
C LEU A 284 6.30 -17.94 0.10
N GLY A 285 6.48 -17.73 1.39
CA GLY A 285 7.67 -18.18 2.11
C GLY A 285 7.85 -19.70 2.07
N LEU A 286 6.78 -20.45 2.33
CA LEU A 286 6.81 -21.91 2.27
C LEU A 286 7.03 -22.44 0.84
N LEU A 287 6.39 -21.84 -0.15
CA LEU A 287 6.58 -22.20 -1.55
C LEU A 287 8.01 -21.96 -2.02
N ILE A 288 8.58 -20.80 -1.65
CA ILE A 288 9.95 -20.44 -2.05
C ILE A 288 10.96 -21.35 -1.35
N CYS A 289 10.89 -21.49 -0.04
CA CYS A 289 11.81 -22.36 0.70
C CYS A 289 11.67 -23.82 0.28
N GLY A 290 10.46 -24.33 0.13
CA GLY A 290 10.19 -25.69 -0.28
C GLY A 290 10.65 -25.98 -1.72
N SER A 291 10.27 -25.13 -2.68
CA SER A 291 10.64 -25.30 -4.08
C SER A 291 12.16 -25.17 -4.30
N THR A 292 12.80 -24.19 -3.65
CA THR A 292 14.25 -23.99 -3.73
C THR A 292 15.00 -25.18 -3.15
N SER A 293 14.56 -25.68 -1.98
CA SER A 293 15.16 -26.87 -1.36
C SER A 293 15.02 -28.10 -2.27
N PHE A 294 13.82 -28.32 -2.81
CA PHE A 294 13.54 -29.46 -3.70
C PHE A 294 14.38 -29.39 -4.99
N LEU A 295 14.38 -28.23 -5.67
CA LEU A 295 15.12 -28.04 -6.92
C LEU A 295 16.64 -28.19 -6.72
N THR A 296 17.17 -27.61 -5.63
CA THR A 296 18.60 -27.69 -5.29
C THR A 296 19.01 -29.15 -5.05
N LEU A 297 18.24 -29.90 -4.27
CA LEU A 297 18.51 -31.31 -4.00
C LEU A 297 18.39 -32.17 -5.24
N ARG A 298 17.37 -31.94 -6.07
CA ARG A 298 17.18 -32.69 -7.32
C ARG A 298 18.38 -32.47 -8.27
N ARG A 299 18.95 -31.26 -8.31
CA ARG A 299 20.11 -30.99 -9.15
C ARG A 299 21.42 -31.53 -8.56
N TYR A 300 21.56 -31.48 -7.22
CA TYR A 300 22.80 -31.88 -6.54
C TYR A 300 22.90 -33.40 -6.31
N LEU A 301 21.78 -34.09 -6.07
CA LEU A 301 21.76 -35.53 -5.81
C LEU A 301 21.59 -36.38 -7.10
N ARG A 302 21.51 -35.75 -8.28
CA ARG A 302 21.39 -36.42 -9.58
C ARG A 302 22.74 -36.92 -10.14
N VAL A 303 23.85 -36.77 -9.42
CA VAL A 303 25.16 -37.29 -9.83
C VAL A 303 25.38 -38.69 -9.25
#